data_d2b6668a0356afa3171a63dd26413d86
#
_entry.id   d2b6668a0356afa3171a63dd26413d86
#
_cell.length_a   1.000
_cell.length_b   1.000
_cell.length_c   1.000
_cell.angle_alpha   90.00
_cell.angle_beta   90.00
_cell.angle_gamma   90.00
#
_symmetry.space_group_name_H-M   'P 1'
#
loop_
_entity.id
_entity.type
_entity.pdbx_description
1 polymer ?
#
loop_
_entity_poly.entity_id
_entity_poly.type
_entity_poly.pdbx_seq_one_letter_code
_entity_poly.pdbx_strand_id
1 'polypeptide(L)'
;FESHPDFFYPPAQPRRLTTREGRHIDTAEARITLARIPVVSLRHGQPQALLQGQASFGDTVRAIQDSLAPPNLHIDIPRKKVLCGGTPIKLPPVQLAWLAWWAQQTVEGHPEHGWRTANAAQFLQIYERVTGKPFDPNASWITSTRLKSGMEKEFFQENNSRLEASLKKQLGLAVAPYLLATKGTRPNTVRR
;
A
#
# COMPACT_ATOMS: atom_id res chain seq x y z
N PHE A 1 -13.53 21.18 2.89
CA PHE A 1 -13.74 22.35 3.73
C PHE A 1 -12.46 23.17 3.61
N GLU A 2 -12.44 24.17 2.75
CA GLU A 2 -11.48 25.25 2.81
C GLU A 2 -11.92 26.16 3.95
N SER A 3 -11.17 26.16 5.05
CA SER A 3 -11.39 27.13 6.12
C SER A 3 -10.92 28.48 5.61
N HIS A 4 -11.86 29.36 5.30
CA HIS A 4 -11.55 30.74 4.93
C HIS A 4 -10.87 31.40 6.13
N PRO A 5 -9.72 32.07 5.97
CA PRO A 5 -9.00 32.69 7.08
C PRO A 5 -9.85 33.69 7.86
N ASP A 6 -10.81 34.35 7.22
CA ASP A 6 -11.72 35.31 7.86
C ASP A 6 -12.74 34.68 8.81
N PHE A 7 -12.89 33.36 8.80
CA PHE A 7 -13.82 32.68 9.69
C PHE A 7 -13.28 32.57 11.12
N PHE A 8 -11.97 32.58 11.31
CA PHE A 8 -11.32 32.44 12.60
C PHE A 8 -10.80 33.74 13.21
N TYR A 9 -10.71 34.80 12.42
CA TYR A 9 -10.14 36.08 12.83
C TYR A 9 -11.00 37.25 12.36
N PRO A 10 -12.01 37.63 13.13
CA PRO A 10 -12.61 38.95 12.90
C PRO A 10 -11.48 39.99 13.03
N PRO A 11 -11.52 41.10 12.25
CA PRO A 11 -10.49 42.15 12.27
C PRO A 11 -10.18 42.48 13.70
N ALA A 12 -8.97 42.17 14.13
CA ALA A 12 -8.64 42.05 15.54
C ALA A 12 -8.52 43.42 16.16
N GLN A 13 -9.37 43.67 17.09
CA GLN A 13 -8.99 44.61 18.15
C GLN A 13 -7.91 43.95 19.01
N PRO A 14 -6.77 44.61 19.28
CA PRO A 14 -5.73 44.05 20.12
C PRO A 14 -6.31 43.71 21.49
N ARG A 15 -6.15 42.44 21.89
CA ARG A 15 -6.61 41.96 23.18
C ARG A 15 -5.41 41.57 24.03
N ARG A 16 -5.44 41.95 25.30
CA ARG A 16 -4.49 41.42 26.26
C ARG A 16 -4.96 40.04 26.71
N LEU A 17 -4.13 39.05 26.53
CA LEU A 17 -4.34 37.72 27.06
C LEU A 17 -3.47 37.50 28.28
N THR A 18 -4.04 36.94 29.32
CA THR A 18 -3.28 36.56 30.53
C THR A 18 -3.00 35.05 30.44
N THR A 19 -1.73 34.66 30.45
CA THR A 19 -1.34 33.28 30.52
C THR A 19 -1.69 32.67 31.86
N ARG A 20 -1.70 31.36 31.95
CA ARG A 20 -1.95 30.60 33.19
C ARG A 20 -0.95 30.96 34.32
N GLU A 21 0.22 31.52 33.96
CA GLU A 21 1.30 31.97 34.85
C GLU A 21 1.20 33.45 35.17
N GLY A 22 0.10 34.13 34.82
CA GLY A 22 -0.15 35.54 35.12
C GLY A 22 0.58 36.54 34.21
N ARG A 23 1.23 36.12 33.13
CA ARG A 23 1.87 37.02 32.17
C ARG A 23 0.84 37.60 31.22
N HIS A 24 0.94 38.90 30.97
CA HIS A 24 0.12 39.58 29.97
C HIS A 24 0.84 39.55 28.61
N ILE A 25 0.15 39.05 27.61
CA ILE A 25 0.61 39.04 26.21
C ILE A 25 -0.30 39.93 25.41
N ASP A 26 0.27 40.93 24.71
CA ASP A 26 -0.47 41.75 23.78
C ASP A 26 -0.58 40.98 22.46
N THR A 27 -1.79 40.75 21.97
CA THR A 27 -2.02 40.02 20.69
C THR A 27 -1.60 40.84 19.49
N ALA A 28 -1.37 42.17 19.62
CA ALA A 28 -0.81 42.97 18.55
C ALA A 28 0.66 42.62 18.23
N GLU A 29 1.38 42.12 19.23
CA GLU A 29 2.79 41.64 19.06
C GLU A 29 2.89 40.15 18.79
N ALA A 30 1.79 39.42 18.82
CA ALA A 30 1.77 37.98 18.60
C ALA A 30 2.01 37.67 17.14
N ARG A 31 3.10 36.97 16.86
CA ARG A 31 3.38 36.41 15.51
C ARG A 31 2.52 35.17 15.32
N ILE A 32 1.40 35.33 14.59
CA ILE A 32 0.53 34.19 14.26
C ILE A 32 1.12 33.49 13.05
N THR A 33 1.59 32.27 13.23
CA THR A 33 2.02 31.42 12.13
C THR A 33 0.88 30.44 11.84
N LEU A 34 0.24 30.57 10.68
CA LEU A 34 -0.69 29.56 10.18
C LEU A 34 0.12 28.32 9.78
N ALA A 35 0.20 27.35 10.67
CA ALA A 35 0.63 26.02 10.30
C ALA A 35 -0.53 25.30 9.60
N ARG A 36 -0.33 24.78 8.38
CA ARG A 36 -1.25 23.80 7.82
C ARG A 36 -1.23 22.59 8.75
N ILE A 37 -2.25 22.45 9.57
CA ILE A 37 -2.49 21.19 10.26
C ILE A 37 -3.07 20.27 9.20
N PRO A 38 -2.37 19.22 8.75
CA PRO A 38 -2.97 18.25 7.88
C PRO A 38 -4.11 17.61 8.66
N VAL A 39 -5.35 17.98 8.35
CA VAL A 39 -6.52 17.28 8.87
C VAL A 39 -6.54 15.94 8.14
N VAL A 40 -5.80 14.98 8.66
CA VAL A 40 -5.92 13.60 8.24
C VAL A 40 -7.28 13.14 8.74
N SER A 41 -8.17 12.81 7.80
CA SER A 41 -9.42 12.15 8.17
C SER A 41 -9.08 10.86 8.88
N LEU A 42 -9.24 10.82 10.19
CA LEU A 42 -8.97 9.65 11.03
C LEU A 42 -9.82 8.43 10.64
N ARG A 43 -10.79 8.60 9.74
CA ARG A 43 -11.63 7.53 9.21
C ARG A 43 -11.10 6.92 7.90
N HIS A 44 -10.25 7.61 7.14
CA HIS A 44 -9.69 7.12 5.90
C HIS A 44 -8.25 6.67 6.14
N GLY A 45 -7.99 5.38 6.02
CA GLY A 45 -6.65 4.81 6.06
C GLY A 45 -6.27 4.09 7.35
N GLN A 46 -7.14 4.02 8.35
CA GLN A 46 -6.80 3.27 9.57
C GLN A 46 -7.13 1.78 9.45
N PRO A 47 -6.25 0.89 9.92
CA PRO A 47 -6.58 -0.51 10.11
C PRO A 47 -7.82 -0.63 11.01
N GLN A 48 -8.73 -1.51 10.64
CA GLN A 48 -10.01 -1.70 11.35
C GLN A 48 -9.82 -2.01 12.84
N ALA A 49 -8.70 -2.64 13.21
CA ALA A 49 -8.30 -2.90 14.59
C ALA A 49 -8.09 -1.62 15.44
N LEU A 50 -7.66 -0.52 14.83
CA LEU A 50 -7.51 0.77 15.52
C LEU A 50 -8.85 1.46 15.77
N LEU A 51 -9.85 1.18 14.94
CA LEU A 51 -11.21 1.72 15.09
C LEU A 51 -12.02 0.99 16.17
N GLN A 52 -11.59 -0.20 16.58
CA GLN A 52 -12.27 -1.00 17.62
C GLN A 52 -11.84 -0.66 19.04
N GLY A 53 -11.11 0.43 19.25
CA GLY A 53 -10.84 0.98 20.58
C GLY A 53 -9.83 0.19 21.43
N GLN A 54 -9.14 -0.79 20.85
CA GLN A 54 -8.15 -1.62 21.56
C GLN A 54 -6.70 -1.10 21.44
N ALA A 55 -6.46 -0.11 20.56
CA ALA A 55 -5.12 0.44 20.37
C ALA A 55 -4.90 1.66 21.28
N SER A 56 -3.70 1.77 21.85
CA SER A 56 -3.32 2.97 22.60
C SER A 56 -3.19 4.17 21.64
N PHE A 57 -3.31 5.39 22.18
CA PHE A 57 -3.09 6.61 21.41
C PHE A 57 -1.72 6.61 20.71
N GLY A 58 -0.68 6.12 21.39
CA GLY A 58 0.67 6.02 20.84
C GLY A 58 0.75 5.07 19.63
N ASP A 59 0.05 3.93 19.68
CA ASP A 59 -0.01 2.98 18.57
C ASP A 59 -0.78 3.57 17.38
N THR A 60 -1.84 4.32 17.65
CA THR A 60 -2.61 5.04 16.63
C THR A 60 -1.76 6.09 15.93
N VAL A 61 -1.02 6.91 16.69
CA VAL A 61 -0.11 7.93 16.12
C VAL A 61 0.99 7.28 15.29
N ARG A 62 1.59 6.19 15.77
CA ARG A 62 2.62 5.46 15.03
C ARG A 62 2.08 4.88 13.73
N ALA A 63 0.91 4.26 13.75
CA ALA A 63 0.26 3.73 12.56
C ALA A 63 -0.07 4.84 11.53
N ILE A 64 -0.45 6.03 12.00
CA ILE A 64 -0.65 7.19 11.14
C ILE A 64 0.68 7.67 10.54
N GLN A 65 1.75 7.75 11.34
CA GLN A 65 3.07 8.14 10.86
C GLN A 65 3.60 7.15 9.81
N ASP A 66 3.42 5.85 10.03
CA ASP A 66 3.79 4.80 9.08
C ASP A 66 2.97 4.91 7.78
N SER A 67 1.72 5.33 7.85
CA SER A 67 0.87 5.57 6.67
C SER A 67 1.24 6.84 5.89
N LEU A 68 1.94 7.78 6.50
CA LEU A 68 2.46 9.00 5.85
C LEU A 68 3.83 8.78 5.21
N ALA A 69 4.53 7.70 5.55
CA ALA A 69 5.76 7.32 4.87
C ALA A 69 5.47 6.96 3.40
N PRO A 70 6.39 7.26 2.47
CA PRO A 70 6.20 6.85 1.07
C PRO A 70 6.02 5.33 1.01
N PRO A 71 5.06 4.84 0.22
CA PRO A 71 4.78 3.42 0.13
C PRO A 71 6.03 2.69 -0.37
N ASN A 72 6.50 1.74 0.42
CA ASN A 72 7.60 0.87 0.04
C ASN A 72 7.16 -0.59 0.09
N LEU A 73 7.71 -1.38 -0.80
CA LEU A 73 7.53 -2.83 -0.84
C LEU A 73 8.88 -3.50 -0.70
N HIS A 74 9.05 -4.26 0.36
CA HIS A 74 10.26 -5.06 0.58
C HIS A 74 9.92 -6.54 0.50
N ILE A 75 10.61 -7.28 -0.38
CA ILE A 75 10.40 -8.71 -0.60
C ILE A 75 11.73 -9.43 -0.37
N ASP A 76 11.78 -10.24 0.69
CA ASP A 76 12.90 -11.15 1.00
C ASP A 76 12.49 -12.58 0.59
N ILE A 77 12.88 -12.97 -0.61
CA ILE A 77 12.54 -14.29 -1.17
C ILE A 77 13.12 -15.43 -0.33
N PRO A 78 14.43 -15.41 0.05
CA PRO A 78 15.01 -16.47 0.88
C PRO A 78 14.28 -16.69 2.21
N ARG A 79 13.89 -15.61 2.87
CA ARG A 79 13.17 -15.68 4.15
C ARG A 79 11.66 -15.74 4.00
N LYS A 80 11.15 -15.66 2.78
CA LYS A 80 9.70 -15.62 2.45
C LYS A 80 8.96 -14.52 3.22
N LYS A 81 9.62 -13.37 3.40
CA LYS A 81 9.08 -12.20 4.10
C LYS A 81 8.68 -11.12 3.11
N VAL A 82 7.54 -10.51 3.34
CA VAL A 82 7.06 -9.34 2.60
C VAL A 82 6.67 -8.27 3.61
N LEU A 83 7.13 -7.05 3.37
CA LEU A 83 6.76 -5.87 4.13
C LEU A 83 6.17 -4.83 3.19
N CYS A 84 4.97 -4.37 3.49
CA CYS A 84 4.29 -3.29 2.80
C CYS A 84 4.21 -2.08 3.74
N GLY A 85 4.97 -1.02 3.49
CA GLY A 85 5.03 0.12 4.39
C GLY A 85 5.43 -0.26 5.82
N GLY A 86 6.35 -1.22 5.99
CA GLY A 86 6.74 -1.76 7.29
C GLY A 86 5.80 -2.85 7.85
N THR A 87 4.59 -2.99 7.35
CA THR A 87 3.63 -4.02 7.80
C THR A 87 3.97 -5.38 7.19
N PRO A 88 4.22 -6.43 8.00
CA PRO A 88 4.49 -7.76 7.49
C PRO A 88 3.20 -8.40 6.96
N ILE A 89 3.27 -8.97 5.76
CA ILE A 89 2.19 -9.72 5.16
C ILE A 89 2.59 -11.17 4.89
N LYS A 90 1.62 -12.07 5.00
CA LYS A 90 1.80 -13.51 4.75
C LYS A 90 1.13 -13.89 3.43
N LEU A 91 1.90 -14.42 2.51
CA LEU A 91 1.40 -14.88 1.21
C LEU A 91 1.75 -16.36 1.00
N PRO A 92 0.83 -17.15 0.41
CA PRO A 92 1.16 -18.46 -0.11
C PRO A 92 2.29 -18.38 -1.14
N PRO A 93 3.10 -19.45 -1.35
CA PRO A 93 4.27 -19.41 -2.23
C PRO A 93 3.97 -18.91 -3.65
N VAL A 94 2.85 -19.31 -4.24
CA VAL A 94 2.44 -18.84 -5.58
C VAL A 94 2.17 -17.34 -5.58
N GLN A 95 1.48 -16.82 -4.57
CA GLN A 95 1.17 -15.39 -4.48
C GLN A 95 2.41 -14.56 -4.15
N LEU A 96 3.32 -15.09 -3.34
CA LEU A 96 4.61 -14.45 -3.08
C LEU A 96 5.43 -14.35 -4.36
N ALA A 97 5.53 -15.44 -5.13
CA ALA A 97 6.21 -15.44 -6.41
C ALA A 97 5.54 -14.48 -7.41
N TRP A 98 4.21 -14.40 -7.39
CA TRP A 98 3.43 -13.50 -8.25
C TRP A 98 3.69 -12.03 -7.92
N LEU A 99 3.69 -11.68 -6.64
CA LEU A 99 4.02 -10.33 -6.18
C LEU A 99 5.48 -9.97 -6.52
N ALA A 100 6.42 -10.90 -6.30
CA ALA A 100 7.83 -10.70 -6.61
C ALA A 100 8.07 -10.52 -8.13
N TRP A 101 7.34 -11.27 -8.96
CA TRP A 101 7.39 -11.10 -10.41
C TRP A 101 6.90 -9.70 -10.81
N TRP A 102 5.76 -9.23 -10.31
CA TRP A 102 5.26 -7.88 -10.57
C TRP A 102 6.22 -6.79 -10.11
N ALA A 103 6.79 -6.95 -8.92
CA ALA A 103 7.78 -6.00 -8.40
C ALA A 103 9.03 -5.95 -9.28
N GLN A 104 9.53 -7.09 -9.74
CA GLN A 104 10.67 -7.18 -10.64
C GLN A 104 10.36 -6.49 -11.98
N GLN A 105 9.20 -6.75 -12.60
CA GLN A 105 8.79 -6.10 -13.84
C GLN A 105 8.72 -4.58 -13.69
N THR A 106 8.24 -4.10 -12.54
CA THR A 106 8.18 -2.66 -12.24
C THR A 106 9.56 -2.04 -12.13
N VAL A 107 10.50 -2.71 -11.45
CA VAL A 107 11.89 -2.25 -11.29
C VAL A 107 12.64 -2.26 -12.64
N GLU A 108 12.37 -3.24 -13.50
CA GLU A 108 12.95 -3.36 -14.84
C GLU A 108 12.34 -2.37 -15.86
N GLY A 109 11.38 -1.55 -15.44
CA GLY A 109 10.73 -0.56 -16.29
C GLY A 109 9.62 -1.11 -17.19
N HIS A 110 9.15 -2.31 -16.92
CA HIS A 110 8.07 -3.00 -17.64
C HIS A 110 6.82 -3.21 -16.77
N PRO A 111 6.21 -2.15 -16.21
CA PRO A 111 5.14 -2.31 -15.24
C PRO A 111 3.80 -2.75 -15.83
N GLU A 112 3.63 -2.70 -17.16
CA GLU A 112 2.35 -2.97 -17.81
C GLU A 112 2.34 -4.32 -18.49
N HIS A 113 1.57 -5.28 -17.96
CA HIS A 113 1.40 -6.61 -18.55
C HIS A 113 -0.06 -7.03 -18.66
N GLY A 114 -0.39 -7.62 -19.80
CA GLY A 114 -1.56 -8.47 -19.97
C GLY A 114 -1.14 -9.94 -19.98
N TRP A 115 -2.09 -10.85 -19.94
CA TRP A 115 -1.80 -12.29 -19.97
C TRP A 115 -1.02 -12.72 -21.23
N ARG A 116 -1.19 -12.00 -22.36
CA ARG A 116 -0.48 -12.29 -23.63
C ARG A 116 0.98 -11.85 -23.62
N THR A 117 1.31 -10.83 -22.86
CA THR A 117 2.66 -10.25 -22.78
C THR A 117 3.42 -10.73 -21.55
N ALA A 118 2.73 -11.35 -20.58
CA ALA A 118 3.33 -11.88 -19.38
C ALA A 118 4.23 -13.09 -19.70
N ASN A 119 5.49 -13.02 -19.30
CA ASN A 119 6.47 -14.07 -19.53
C ASN A 119 6.36 -15.16 -18.45
N ALA A 120 5.82 -16.31 -18.82
CA ALA A 120 5.67 -17.45 -17.92
C ALA A 120 7.02 -17.99 -17.41
N ALA A 121 8.06 -17.99 -18.25
CA ALA A 121 9.38 -18.49 -17.86
C ALA A 121 10.02 -17.62 -16.75
N GLN A 122 9.90 -16.30 -16.85
CA GLN A 122 10.37 -15.40 -15.79
C GLN A 122 9.62 -15.62 -14.47
N PHE A 123 8.30 -15.80 -14.54
CA PHE A 123 7.52 -16.13 -13.35
C PHE A 123 7.97 -17.46 -12.74
N LEU A 124 8.19 -18.49 -13.55
CA LEU A 124 8.63 -19.80 -13.08
C LEU A 124 9.99 -19.75 -12.40
N GLN A 125 10.95 -18.99 -12.93
CA GLN A 125 12.26 -18.78 -12.27
C GLN A 125 12.11 -18.17 -10.87
N ILE A 126 11.19 -17.23 -10.69
CA ILE A 126 10.93 -16.64 -9.38
C ILE A 126 10.22 -17.66 -8.49
N TYR A 127 9.27 -18.40 -9.02
CA TYR A 127 8.56 -19.45 -8.30
C TYR A 127 9.49 -20.53 -7.77
N GLU A 128 10.47 -20.97 -8.57
CA GLU A 128 11.53 -21.91 -8.15
C GLU A 128 12.34 -21.34 -6.97
N ARG A 129 12.76 -20.08 -7.07
CA ARG A 129 13.47 -19.40 -5.97
C ARG A 129 12.65 -19.32 -4.69
N VAL A 130 11.35 -19.05 -4.79
CA VAL A 130 10.44 -18.97 -3.64
C VAL A 130 10.19 -20.34 -3.02
N THR A 131 10.01 -21.37 -3.85
CA THR A 131 9.68 -22.73 -3.37
C THR A 131 10.90 -23.54 -2.97
N GLY A 132 12.07 -23.19 -3.52
CA GLY A 132 13.30 -24.00 -3.40
C GLY A 132 13.25 -25.28 -4.19
N LYS A 133 12.29 -25.43 -5.10
CA LYS A 133 12.11 -26.64 -5.93
C LYS A 133 12.19 -26.27 -7.40
N PRO A 134 12.94 -27.03 -8.21
CA PRO A 134 12.97 -26.80 -9.65
C PRO A 134 11.57 -27.04 -10.24
N PHE A 135 11.27 -26.28 -11.26
CA PHE A 135 10.04 -26.45 -12.02
C PHE A 135 10.06 -27.80 -12.74
N ASP A 136 9.13 -28.68 -12.43
CA ASP A 136 8.93 -29.93 -13.14
C ASP A 136 7.66 -29.82 -14.01
N PRO A 137 7.80 -29.76 -15.35
CA PRO A 137 6.67 -29.66 -16.26
C PRO A 137 5.77 -30.90 -16.23
N ASN A 138 6.26 -32.02 -15.67
CA ASN A 138 5.51 -33.27 -15.55
C ASN A 138 4.89 -33.48 -14.19
N ALA A 139 5.25 -32.63 -13.22
CA ALA A 139 4.60 -32.67 -11.91
C ALA A 139 3.12 -32.32 -12.05
N SER A 140 2.28 -33.07 -11.37
CA SER A 140 0.81 -32.86 -11.34
C SER A 140 0.35 -31.59 -10.61
N TRP A 141 1.26 -30.64 -10.46
CA TRP A 141 0.94 -29.37 -9.80
C TRP A 141 0.16 -28.49 -10.78
N ILE A 142 -0.93 -27.92 -10.31
CA ILE A 142 -1.77 -27.04 -11.10
C ILE A 142 -0.96 -25.93 -11.81
N THR A 143 0.06 -25.38 -11.12
CA THR A 143 0.92 -24.32 -11.68
C THR A 143 1.77 -24.82 -12.86
N SER A 144 2.36 -26.03 -12.78
CA SER A 144 3.22 -26.55 -13.85
C SER A 144 2.41 -26.91 -15.09
N THR A 145 1.25 -27.50 -14.93
CA THR A 145 0.37 -27.89 -16.04
C THR A 145 -0.17 -26.66 -16.76
N ARG A 146 -0.57 -25.63 -16.04
CA ARG A 146 -1.18 -24.41 -16.60
C ARG A 146 -0.18 -23.45 -17.26
N LEU A 147 1.12 -23.61 -17.01
CA LEU A 147 2.17 -22.73 -17.57
C LEU A 147 3.03 -23.44 -18.63
N LYS A 148 2.70 -24.68 -18.98
CA LYS A 148 3.45 -25.50 -19.95
C LYS A 148 3.54 -24.84 -21.33
N SER A 149 2.46 -24.22 -21.77
CA SER A 149 2.33 -23.55 -23.08
C SER A 149 2.48 -22.03 -23.03
N GLY A 150 2.86 -21.48 -21.89
CA GLY A 150 2.94 -20.04 -21.65
C GLY A 150 1.99 -19.57 -20.57
N MET A 151 1.77 -18.26 -20.46
CA MET A 151 0.88 -17.68 -19.47
C MET A 151 -0.59 -17.82 -19.89
N GLU A 152 -1.35 -18.68 -19.20
CA GLU A 152 -2.78 -18.79 -19.44
C GLU A 152 -3.53 -17.58 -18.89
N LYS A 153 -4.59 -17.16 -19.59
CA LYS A 153 -5.45 -16.03 -19.21
C LYS A 153 -6.08 -16.22 -17.85
N GLU A 154 -6.65 -17.39 -17.61
CA GLU A 154 -7.31 -17.76 -16.36
C GLU A 154 -6.32 -17.77 -15.20
N PHE A 155 -5.12 -18.32 -15.40
CA PHE A 155 -4.06 -18.31 -14.40
C PHE A 155 -3.65 -16.88 -14.04
N PHE A 156 -3.45 -16.02 -15.04
CA PHE A 156 -3.08 -14.63 -14.86
C PHE A 156 -4.15 -13.85 -14.08
N GLN A 157 -5.41 -13.99 -14.47
CA GLN A 157 -6.52 -13.28 -13.82
C GLN A 157 -6.77 -13.77 -12.39
N GLU A 158 -6.73 -15.08 -12.18
CA GLU A 158 -6.94 -15.70 -10.87
C GLU A 158 -5.86 -15.27 -9.87
N ASN A 159 -4.59 -15.28 -10.27
CA ASN A 159 -3.51 -14.88 -9.36
C ASN A 159 -3.52 -13.39 -9.06
N ASN A 160 -3.88 -12.52 -10.02
CA ASN A 160 -4.11 -11.11 -9.74
C ASN A 160 -5.23 -10.92 -8.71
N SER A 161 -6.37 -11.57 -8.91
CA SER A 161 -7.52 -11.44 -8.00
C SER A 161 -7.22 -12.00 -6.60
N ARG A 162 -6.53 -13.13 -6.51
CA ARG A 162 -6.12 -13.73 -5.23
C ARG A 162 -5.10 -12.88 -4.49
N LEU A 163 -4.13 -12.31 -5.21
CA LEU A 163 -3.15 -11.39 -4.63
C LEU A 163 -3.84 -10.14 -4.08
N GLU A 164 -4.70 -9.49 -4.89
CA GLU A 164 -5.47 -8.32 -4.45
C GLU A 164 -6.32 -8.62 -3.20
N ALA A 165 -7.02 -9.76 -3.19
CA ALA A 165 -7.83 -10.17 -2.04
C ALA A 165 -6.98 -10.38 -0.78
N SER A 166 -5.81 -11.02 -0.92
CA SER A 166 -4.88 -11.25 0.19
C SER A 166 -4.31 -9.95 0.74
N LEU A 167 -3.93 -9.02 -0.13
CA LEU A 167 -3.43 -7.70 0.26
C LEU A 167 -4.52 -6.87 0.95
N LYS A 168 -5.72 -6.81 0.37
CA LYS A 168 -6.87 -6.10 0.96
C LYS A 168 -7.22 -6.63 2.34
N LYS A 169 -7.20 -7.95 2.51
CA LYS A 169 -7.49 -8.59 3.81
C LYS A 169 -6.47 -8.22 4.89
N GLN A 170 -5.19 -8.08 4.54
CA GLN A 170 -4.12 -7.86 5.52
C GLN A 170 -3.78 -6.39 5.74
N LEU A 171 -3.88 -5.55 4.72
CA LEU A 171 -3.53 -4.13 4.78
C LEU A 171 -4.74 -3.20 4.97
N GLY A 172 -5.96 -3.71 4.74
CA GLY A 172 -7.17 -2.88 4.84
C GLY A 172 -7.11 -1.67 3.92
N LEU A 173 -7.30 -0.49 4.47
CA LEU A 173 -7.31 0.77 3.71
C LEU A 173 -5.91 1.21 3.22
N ALA A 174 -4.83 0.74 3.85
CA ALA A 174 -3.46 1.04 3.44
C ALA A 174 -3.02 0.26 2.18
N VAL A 175 -3.91 -0.54 1.59
CA VAL A 175 -3.60 -1.41 0.44
C VAL A 175 -3.41 -0.65 -0.87
N ALA A 176 -4.01 0.53 -1.03
CA ALA A 176 -4.12 1.22 -2.31
C ALA A 176 -2.80 1.33 -3.11
N PRO A 177 -1.64 1.67 -2.51
CA PRO A 177 -0.37 1.77 -3.23
C PRO A 177 0.18 0.42 -3.74
N TYR A 178 -0.32 -0.70 -3.21
CA TYR A 178 0.18 -2.05 -3.50
C TYR A 178 -0.75 -2.83 -4.44
N LEU A 179 -1.85 -2.22 -4.88
CA LEU A 179 -2.78 -2.83 -5.81
C LEU A 179 -2.31 -2.63 -7.25
N LEU A 180 -2.51 -3.65 -8.06
CA LEU A 180 -2.28 -3.58 -9.50
C LEU A 180 -3.36 -2.71 -10.16
N ALA A 181 -2.98 -1.54 -10.65
CA ALA A 181 -3.89 -0.69 -11.38
C ALA A 181 -4.30 -1.35 -12.72
N THR A 182 -5.54 -1.15 -13.10
CA THR A 182 -6.06 -1.63 -14.39
C THR A 182 -6.04 -0.50 -15.39
N LYS A 183 -5.46 -0.73 -16.58
CA LYS A 183 -5.41 0.24 -17.67
C LYS A 183 -5.99 -0.36 -18.94
N GLY A 184 -6.67 0.44 -19.73
CA GLY A 184 -7.29 0.03 -20.99
C GLY A 184 -8.72 -0.51 -20.82
N THR A 185 -9.34 -0.77 -21.96
CA THR A 185 -10.70 -1.32 -22.07
C THR A 185 -10.67 -2.76 -22.56
N ARG A 186 -11.68 -3.55 -22.20
CA ARG A 186 -11.81 -4.91 -22.73
C ARG A 186 -11.90 -4.90 -24.26
N PRO A 187 -11.24 -5.82 -25.00
CA PRO A 187 -10.51 -7.00 -24.47
C PRO A 187 -9.03 -6.76 -24.13
N ASN A 188 -8.47 -5.56 -24.34
CA ASN A 188 -7.05 -5.24 -24.22
C ASN A 188 -6.70 -4.60 -22.85
N THR A 189 -7.22 -5.15 -21.78
CA THR A 189 -6.92 -4.70 -20.44
C THR A 189 -5.55 -5.19 -19.99
N VAL A 190 -4.69 -4.26 -19.57
CA VAL A 190 -3.40 -4.55 -18.91
C VAL A 190 -3.44 -4.19 -17.44
N ARG A 191 -2.58 -4.83 -16.64
CA ARG A 191 -2.35 -4.51 -15.23
C ARG A 191 -1.01 -3.81 -15.09
N ARG A 192 -0.93 -2.92 -14.11
CA ARG A 192 0.27 -2.16 -13.79
C ARG A 192 0.51 -2.19 -12.29
#